data_08840b797fa9a3d8f6d0c0cd0849b1d8
#
_entry.id   08840b797fa9a3d8f6d0c0cd0849b1d8
#
_cell.length_a   1.000
_cell.length_b   1.000
_cell.length_c   1.000
_cell.angle_alpha   90.00
_cell.angle_beta   90.00
_cell.angle_gamma   90.00
#
_symmetry.space_group_name_H-M   'P 1'
#
loop_
_entity.id
_entity.type
_entity.pdbx_description
1 polymer ?
#
loop_
_entity_poly.entity_id
_entity_poly.type
_entity_poly.pdbx_seq_one_letter_code
_entity_poly.pdbx_strand_id
1 'polypeptide(L)'
;MEIKKILKEEMNEALDLVWRVFLGYKTPDCTEEGIKEFKKTIEDKSWIDARKFYGAYDEKNKLLGVIATKDANHISLFFVDGKYQKQGIGKSLYNKVKSLNKSGFFTVNSSPYAHDAYKHLGFKDIDVVQCVNGIRFYPMKAIF
;
A
#
# COMPACT_ATOMS: atom_id res chain seq x y z
N MET A 1 -15.60 11.36 4.39
CA MET A 1 -14.62 10.52 3.67
C MET A 1 -15.28 9.23 3.22
N GLU A 2 -15.07 8.86 1.97
CA GLU A 2 -15.62 7.65 1.39
C GLU A 2 -14.52 6.72 0.93
N ILE A 3 -14.65 5.42 1.24
CA ILE A 3 -13.73 4.38 0.76
C ILE A 3 -14.45 3.62 -0.34
N LYS A 4 -13.90 3.63 -1.55
CA LYS A 4 -14.51 2.95 -2.68
C LYS A 4 -13.46 2.37 -3.63
N LYS A 5 -13.90 1.41 -4.45
CA LYS A 5 -13.05 0.78 -5.45
C LYS A 5 -12.58 1.81 -6.48
N ILE A 6 -11.31 1.75 -6.83
CA ILE A 6 -10.75 2.62 -7.88
C ILE A 6 -11.02 1.98 -9.23
N LEU A 7 -11.67 2.73 -10.12
CA LEU A 7 -12.02 2.28 -11.46
C LEU A 7 -10.82 2.48 -12.40
N LYS A 8 -10.86 1.82 -13.58
CA LYS A 8 -9.77 1.90 -14.56
C LYS A 8 -9.47 3.33 -14.97
N GLU A 9 -10.50 4.15 -15.18
CA GLU A 9 -10.36 5.55 -15.59
C GLU A 9 -9.76 6.44 -14.48
N GLU A 10 -9.75 5.97 -13.24
CA GLU A 10 -9.19 6.67 -12.09
C GLU A 10 -7.79 6.16 -11.71
N MET A 11 -7.30 5.13 -12.39
CA MET A 11 -6.08 4.44 -12.01
C MET A 11 -4.84 5.34 -12.11
N ASN A 12 -4.76 6.20 -13.12
CA ASN A 12 -3.62 7.10 -13.27
C ASN A 12 -3.46 8.02 -12.07
N GLU A 13 -4.58 8.55 -11.57
CA GLU A 13 -4.57 9.40 -10.37
C GLU A 13 -4.09 8.62 -9.14
N ALA A 14 -4.54 7.38 -9.00
CA ALA A 14 -4.13 6.51 -7.90
C ALA A 14 -2.62 6.22 -7.94
N LEU A 15 -2.10 5.88 -9.11
CA LEU A 15 -0.67 5.56 -9.28
C LEU A 15 0.21 6.81 -9.13
N ASP A 16 -0.29 7.97 -9.53
CA ASP A 16 0.41 9.24 -9.29
C ASP A 16 0.54 9.52 -7.79
N LEU A 17 -0.52 9.28 -7.02
CA LEU A 17 -0.46 9.42 -5.56
C LEU A 17 0.56 8.45 -4.96
N VAL A 18 0.51 7.18 -5.37
CA VAL A 18 1.44 6.15 -4.90
C VAL A 18 2.88 6.58 -5.16
N TRP A 19 3.17 6.98 -6.39
CA TRP A 19 4.53 7.39 -6.77
C TRP A 19 5.01 8.62 -6.01
N ARG A 20 4.16 9.62 -5.88
CA ARG A 20 4.50 10.87 -5.17
C ARG A 20 4.80 10.60 -3.71
N VAL A 21 3.96 9.79 -3.05
CA VAL A 21 4.16 9.45 -1.63
C VAL A 21 5.41 8.58 -1.46
N PHE A 22 5.61 7.60 -2.35
CA PHE A 22 6.81 6.76 -2.32
C PHE A 22 8.07 7.60 -2.39
N LEU A 23 8.14 8.55 -3.33
CA LEU A 23 9.31 9.42 -3.47
C LEU A 23 9.53 10.30 -2.24
N GLY A 24 8.45 10.74 -1.59
CA GLY A 24 8.54 11.57 -0.39
C GLY A 24 9.05 10.81 0.84
N TYR A 25 8.83 9.51 0.90
CA TYR A 25 9.19 8.68 2.06
C TYR A 25 10.22 7.61 1.75
N LYS A 26 10.88 7.69 0.60
CA LYS A 26 11.98 6.77 0.31
C LYS A 26 13.07 6.94 1.37
N THR A 27 13.51 5.84 1.92
CA THR A 27 14.54 5.84 2.96
C THR A 27 15.93 5.73 2.33
N PRO A 28 17.02 5.98 3.09
CA PRO A 28 18.37 5.67 2.61
C PRO A 28 18.55 4.19 2.23
N ASP A 29 17.66 3.32 2.70
CA ASP A 29 17.69 1.88 2.38
C ASP A 29 17.13 1.55 0.99
N CYS A 30 16.50 2.51 0.31
CA CYS A 30 15.97 2.32 -1.03
C CYS A 30 16.98 2.87 -2.04
N THR A 31 17.64 1.97 -2.78
CA THR A 31 18.65 2.33 -3.78
C THR A 31 18.00 2.87 -5.05
N GLU A 32 18.82 3.46 -5.95
CA GLU A 32 18.33 3.87 -7.28
C GLU A 32 17.74 2.69 -8.05
N GLU A 33 18.35 1.52 -7.92
CA GLU A 33 17.81 0.28 -8.49
C GLU A 33 16.40 0.00 -7.95
N GLY A 34 16.21 0.12 -6.64
CA GLY A 34 14.92 -0.09 -5.99
C GLY A 34 13.87 0.92 -6.44
N ILE A 35 14.25 2.17 -6.62
CA ILE A 35 13.35 3.21 -7.11
C ILE A 35 12.87 2.88 -8.52
N LYS A 36 13.79 2.47 -9.42
CA LYS A 36 13.46 2.08 -10.79
C LYS A 36 12.58 0.84 -10.81
N GLU A 37 12.88 -0.15 -9.96
CA GLU A 37 12.10 -1.38 -9.86
C GLU A 37 10.68 -1.08 -9.40
N PHE A 38 10.50 -0.24 -8.41
CA PHE A 38 9.17 0.15 -7.94
C PHE A 38 8.38 0.86 -9.04
N LYS A 39 9.01 1.81 -9.74
CA LYS A 39 8.37 2.51 -10.86
C LYS A 39 7.92 1.54 -11.94
N LYS A 40 8.82 0.64 -12.34
CA LYS A 40 8.52 -0.39 -13.33
C LYS A 40 7.32 -1.24 -12.93
N THR A 41 7.26 -1.61 -11.64
CA THR A 41 6.18 -2.43 -11.08
C THR A 41 4.83 -1.74 -11.19
N ILE A 42 4.74 -0.48 -10.76
CA ILE A 42 3.47 0.25 -10.77
C ILE A 42 3.06 0.74 -12.17
N GLU A 43 3.95 0.63 -13.16
CA GLU A 43 3.64 0.91 -14.56
C GLU A 43 3.25 -0.35 -15.33
N ASP A 44 3.43 -1.51 -14.76
CA ASP A 44 3.13 -2.80 -15.40
C ASP A 44 1.62 -3.08 -15.34
N LYS A 45 1.00 -3.04 -16.50
CA LYS A 45 -0.45 -3.24 -16.61
C LYS A 45 -0.91 -4.59 -16.08
N SER A 46 -0.16 -5.66 -16.36
CA SER A 46 -0.50 -7.01 -15.87
C SER A 46 -0.47 -7.06 -14.35
N TRP A 47 0.51 -6.41 -13.74
CA TRP A 47 0.63 -6.33 -12.29
C TRP A 47 -0.56 -5.58 -11.69
N ILE A 48 -0.95 -4.45 -12.31
CA ILE A 48 -2.09 -3.63 -11.87
C ILE A 48 -3.38 -4.43 -11.99
N ASP A 49 -3.60 -5.07 -13.13
CA ASP A 49 -4.85 -5.81 -13.42
C ASP A 49 -5.03 -7.03 -12.50
N ALA A 50 -3.95 -7.58 -11.97
CA ALA A 50 -4.01 -8.71 -11.04
C ALA A 50 -4.42 -8.31 -9.63
N ARG A 51 -4.59 -7.01 -9.35
CA ARG A 51 -4.86 -6.47 -8.02
C ARG A 51 -6.14 -5.66 -7.98
N LYS A 52 -6.70 -5.53 -6.77
CA LYS A 52 -7.87 -4.69 -6.52
C LYS A 52 -7.42 -3.46 -5.76
N PHE A 53 -7.79 -2.29 -6.26
CA PHE A 53 -7.42 -1.00 -5.70
C PHE A 53 -8.62 -0.35 -5.04
N TYR A 54 -8.41 0.19 -3.84
CA TYR A 54 -9.41 0.98 -3.12
C TYR A 54 -8.80 2.33 -2.76
N GLY A 55 -9.61 3.37 -2.85
CA GLY A 55 -9.19 4.73 -2.54
C GLY A 55 -10.05 5.35 -1.45
N ALA A 56 -9.44 6.25 -0.69
CA ALA A 56 -10.13 7.12 0.25
C ALA A 56 -10.31 8.48 -0.40
N TYR A 57 -11.54 8.96 -0.47
CA TYR A 57 -11.90 10.22 -1.12
C TYR A 57 -12.53 11.18 -0.12
N ASP A 58 -12.19 12.46 -0.22
CA ASP A 58 -12.83 13.49 0.60
C ASP A 58 -14.19 13.91 0.01
N GLU A 59 -14.83 14.88 0.64
CA GLU A 59 -16.15 15.38 0.22
C GLU A 59 -16.13 15.99 -1.19
N LYS A 60 -14.97 16.47 -1.64
CA LYS A 60 -14.79 17.06 -2.97
C LYS A 60 -14.30 16.03 -3.99
N ASN A 61 -14.37 14.74 -3.64
CA ASN A 61 -13.92 13.63 -4.48
C ASN A 61 -12.40 13.68 -4.76
N LYS A 62 -11.62 14.24 -3.83
CA LYS A 62 -10.16 14.23 -3.92
C LYS A 62 -9.63 12.93 -3.31
N LEU A 63 -8.70 12.29 -4.01
CA LEU A 63 -8.08 11.06 -3.54
C LEU A 63 -7.04 11.37 -2.44
N LEU A 64 -7.20 10.74 -1.28
CA LEU A 64 -6.36 10.96 -0.10
C LEU A 64 -5.43 9.79 0.21
N GLY A 65 -5.76 8.61 -0.26
CA GLY A 65 -4.97 7.41 0.00
C GLY A 65 -5.41 6.26 -0.86
N VAL A 66 -4.53 5.26 -0.98
CA VAL A 66 -4.72 4.08 -1.85
C VAL A 66 -4.27 2.84 -1.10
N ILE A 67 -5.04 1.77 -1.19
CA ILE A 67 -4.62 0.43 -0.79
C ILE A 67 -4.92 -0.53 -1.93
N ALA A 68 -3.97 -1.41 -2.25
CA ALA A 68 -4.15 -2.43 -3.29
C ALA A 68 -3.83 -3.81 -2.71
N THR A 69 -4.68 -4.78 -3.03
CA THR A 69 -4.53 -6.15 -2.55
C THR A 69 -4.47 -7.13 -3.70
N LYS A 70 -3.75 -8.23 -3.50
CA LYS A 70 -3.72 -9.38 -4.40
C LYS A 70 -4.36 -10.56 -3.69
N ASP A 71 -5.26 -11.27 -4.40
CA ASP A 71 -5.97 -12.45 -3.87
C ASP A 71 -6.72 -12.17 -2.57
N ALA A 72 -7.04 -10.89 -2.32
CA ALA A 72 -7.75 -10.40 -1.13
C ALA A 72 -7.04 -10.64 0.20
N ASN A 73 -5.79 -11.14 0.22
CA ASN A 73 -5.06 -11.44 1.46
C ASN A 73 -3.59 -10.98 1.47
N HIS A 74 -3.13 -10.33 0.41
CA HIS A 74 -1.79 -9.72 0.38
C HIS A 74 -1.91 -8.23 0.06
N ILE A 75 -1.37 -7.38 0.93
CA ILE A 75 -1.33 -5.95 0.70
C ILE A 75 -0.10 -5.65 -0.16
N SER A 76 -0.34 -5.19 -1.39
CA SER A 76 0.71 -4.87 -2.35
C SER A 76 1.12 -3.41 -2.32
N LEU A 77 0.17 -2.50 -2.10
CA LEU A 77 0.39 -1.05 -1.99
C LEU A 77 -0.48 -0.52 -0.86
N PHE A 78 0.06 0.43 -0.09
CA PHE A 78 -0.69 1.07 0.98
C PHE A 78 -0.06 2.45 1.23
N PHE A 79 -0.64 3.48 0.64
CA PHE A 79 -0.08 4.84 0.66
C PHE A 79 -1.16 5.86 1.01
N VAL A 80 -0.84 6.76 1.93
CA VAL A 80 -1.71 7.89 2.30
C VAL A 80 -0.93 9.18 2.01
N ASP A 81 -1.60 10.15 1.38
CA ASP A 81 -1.01 11.45 1.10
C ASP A 81 -0.46 12.06 2.40
N GLY A 82 0.79 12.52 2.36
CA GLY A 82 1.49 13.03 3.55
C GLY A 82 0.76 14.16 4.26
N LYS A 83 -0.01 14.95 3.53
CA LYS A 83 -0.80 16.05 4.10
C LYS A 83 -1.95 15.56 4.97
N TYR A 84 -2.36 14.31 4.80
CA TYR A 84 -3.55 13.74 5.43
C TYR A 84 -3.23 12.56 6.33
N GLN A 85 -1.97 12.33 6.64
CA GLN A 85 -1.58 11.24 7.54
C GLN A 85 -2.02 11.53 8.98
N LYS A 86 -2.14 10.47 9.79
CA LYS A 86 -2.58 10.53 11.18
C LYS A 86 -4.03 11.03 11.37
N GLN A 87 -4.85 10.92 10.33
CA GLN A 87 -6.27 11.29 10.39
C GLN A 87 -7.20 10.07 10.30
N GLY A 88 -6.66 8.87 10.44
CA GLY A 88 -7.45 7.64 10.38
C GLY A 88 -7.74 7.13 8.97
N ILE A 89 -7.18 7.75 7.93
CA ILE A 89 -7.40 7.34 6.54
C ILE A 89 -6.83 5.94 6.29
N GLY A 90 -5.60 5.70 6.72
CA GLY A 90 -4.98 4.38 6.58
C GLY A 90 -5.77 3.29 7.28
N LYS A 91 -6.22 3.57 8.50
CA LYS A 91 -7.05 2.63 9.26
C LYS A 91 -8.36 2.32 8.54
N SER A 92 -9.00 3.35 7.97
CA SER A 92 -10.25 3.17 7.22
C SER A 92 -10.04 2.33 5.96
N LEU A 93 -8.95 2.57 5.22
CA LEU A 93 -8.59 1.77 4.05
C LEU A 93 -8.33 0.31 4.45
N TYR A 94 -7.56 0.09 5.50
CA TYR A 94 -7.27 -1.26 5.99
C TYR A 94 -8.54 -1.97 6.44
N ASN A 95 -9.42 -1.28 7.18
CA ASN A 95 -10.69 -1.85 7.63
C ASN A 95 -11.58 -2.26 6.45
N LYS A 96 -11.54 -1.48 5.36
CA LYS A 96 -12.31 -1.82 4.16
C LYS A 96 -11.86 -3.15 3.57
N VAL A 97 -10.55 -3.32 3.31
CA VAL A 97 -10.05 -4.57 2.74
C VAL A 97 -10.17 -5.73 3.72
N LYS A 98 -10.06 -5.46 5.01
CA LYS A 98 -10.26 -6.46 6.06
C LYS A 98 -11.70 -6.99 6.03
N SER A 99 -12.69 -6.11 5.83
CA SER A 99 -14.10 -6.49 5.73
C SER A 99 -14.39 -7.41 4.54
N LEU A 100 -13.58 -7.33 3.49
CA LEU A 100 -13.71 -8.14 2.29
C LEU A 100 -12.87 -9.42 2.35
N ASN A 101 -12.03 -9.56 3.36
CA ASN A 101 -11.12 -10.70 3.51
C ASN A 101 -11.87 -11.90 4.09
N LYS A 102 -11.80 -13.04 3.41
CA LYS A 102 -12.44 -14.29 3.85
C LYS A 102 -11.43 -15.32 4.34
N SER A 103 -10.13 -15.02 4.25
CA SER A 103 -9.08 -15.98 4.63
C SER A 103 -8.63 -15.86 6.08
N GLY A 104 -8.99 -14.78 6.77
CA GLY A 104 -8.64 -14.57 8.18
C GLY A 104 -7.22 -14.09 8.42
N PHE A 105 -6.52 -13.67 7.35
CA PHE A 105 -5.17 -13.13 7.47
C PHE A 105 -4.83 -12.17 6.33
N PHE A 106 -3.84 -11.33 6.58
CA PHE A 106 -3.15 -10.55 5.55
C PHE A 106 -1.65 -10.76 5.66
N THR A 107 -0.97 -10.74 4.51
CA THR A 107 0.48 -10.60 4.47
C THR A 107 0.84 -9.26 3.82
N VAL A 108 2.03 -8.76 4.14
CA VAL A 108 2.57 -7.55 3.54
C VAL A 108 4.10 -7.64 3.56
N ASN A 109 4.72 -7.03 2.56
CA ASN A 109 6.16 -6.78 2.58
C ASN A 109 6.33 -5.30 2.91
N SER A 110 6.51 -5.00 4.19
CA SER A 110 6.53 -3.62 4.69
C SER A 110 7.84 -2.92 4.37
N SER A 111 7.76 -1.66 3.91
CA SER A 111 8.95 -0.82 3.88
C SER A 111 9.46 -0.59 5.31
N PRO A 112 10.75 -0.25 5.49
CA PRO A 112 11.25 0.13 6.82
C PRO A 112 10.49 1.30 7.42
N TYR A 113 10.07 2.24 6.58
CA TYR A 113 9.29 3.41 7.01
C TYR A 113 7.94 3.01 7.62
N ALA A 114 7.24 2.05 7.02
CA ALA A 114 5.89 1.66 7.44
C ALA A 114 5.85 0.55 8.49
N HIS A 115 7.01 0.00 8.88
CA HIS A 115 7.10 -1.16 9.76
C HIS A 115 6.32 -0.99 11.06
N ASP A 116 6.52 0.13 11.76
CA ASP A 116 5.81 0.41 13.01
C ASP A 116 4.31 0.60 12.81
N ALA A 117 3.93 1.25 11.70
CA ALA A 117 2.51 1.44 11.39
C ALA A 117 1.80 0.11 11.20
N TYR A 118 2.43 -0.84 10.51
CA TYR A 118 1.86 -2.18 10.35
C TYR A 118 1.77 -2.93 11.69
N LYS A 119 2.76 -2.77 12.56
CA LYS A 119 2.69 -3.36 13.91
C LYS A 119 1.47 -2.85 14.68
N HIS A 120 1.17 -1.57 14.56
CA HIS A 120 -0.01 -0.98 15.20
C HIS A 120 -1.33 -1.51 14.63
N LEU A 121 -1.33 -1.99 13.39
CA LEU A 121 -2.49 -2.63 12.78
C LEU A 121 -2.62 -4.11 13.16
N GLY A 122 -1.66 -4.66 13.90
CA GLY A 122 -1.68 -6.04 14.34
C GLY A 122 -0.78 -6.98 13.54
N PHE A 123 0.05 -6.44 12.65
CA PHE A 123 1.01 -7.26 11.89
C PHE A 123 2.22 -7.60 12.74
N LYS A 124 2.78 -8.79 12.49
CA LYS A 124 3.99 -9.28 13.14
C LYS A 124 4.98 -9.72 12.07
N ASP A 125 6.28 -9.55 12.35
CA ASP A 125 7.33 -10.05 11.47
C ASP A 125 7.26 -11.57 11.39
N ILE A 126 7.34 -12.09 10.15
CA ILE A 126 7.36 -13.54 9.91
C ILE A 126 8.68 -14.02 9.35
N ASP A 127 9.59 -13.11 9.04
CA ASP A 127 10.93 -13.42 8.55
C ASP A 127 11.84 -12.21 8.83
N VAL A 128 13.15 -12.41 8.62
CA VAL A 128 14.13 -11.33 8.74
C VAL A 128 13.95 -10.31 7.62
N VAL A 129 14.47 -9.09 7.82
CA VAL A 129 14.50 -8.06 6.79
C VAL A 129 15.21 -8.58 5.56
N GLN A 130 14.66 -8.28 4.38
CA GLN A 130 15.19 -8.73 3.09
C GLN A 130 15.42 -7.55 2.18
N CYS A 131 16.28 -7.75 1.17
CA CYS A 131 16.51 -6.76 0.13
C CYS A 131 16.48 -7.47 -1.22
N VAL A 132 15.54 -7.11 -2.08
CA VAL A 132 15.36 -7.70 -3.40
C VAL A 132 15.28 -6.58 -4.43
N ASN A 133 16.12 -6.65 -5.45
CA ASN A 133 16.17 -5.64 -6.52
C ASN A 133 16.31 -4.21 -5.98
N GLY A 134 17.09 -4.05 -4.90
CA GLY A 134 17.32 -2.74 -4.29
C GLY A 134 16.21 -2.24 -3.37
N ILE A 135 15.19 -3.06 -3.12
CA ILE A 135 14.09 -2.72 -2.22
C ILE A 135 14.23 -3.51 -0.93
N ARG A 136 14.34 -2.81 0.19
CA ARG A 136 14.40 -3.43 1.52
C ARG A 136 13.00 -3.53 2.10
N PHE A 137 12.66 -4.69 2.66
CA PHE A 137 11.34 -4.91 3.23
C PHE A 137 11.34 -5.90 4.38
N TYR A 138 10.30 -5.81 5.22
CA TYR A 138 10.03 -6.73 6.32
C TYR A 138 8.80 -7.57 5.95
N PRO A 139 8.95 -8.89 5.75
CA PRO A 139 7.76 -9.75 5.59
C PRO A 139 6.96 -9.80 6.88
N MET A 140 5.67 -9.49 6.80
CA MET A 140 4.80 -9.42 7.97
C MET A 140 3.46 -10.09 7.71
N LYS A 141 2.78 -10.50 8.79
CA LYS A 141 1.46 -11.14 8.72
C LYS A 141 0.58 -10.70 9.88
N ALA A 142 -0.69 -10.48 9.59
CA ALA A 142 -1.73 -10.26 10.59
C ALA A 142 -2.75 -11.39 10.48
N ILE A 143 -3.15 -11.96 11.62
CA ILE A 143 -4.19 -12.99 11.71
C ILE A 143 -5.33 -12.41 12.53
N PHE A 144 -6.56 -12.59 12.07
CA PHE A 144 -7.73 -12.04 12.76
C PHE A 144 -8.97 -12.94 12.62
#